data_acde3afee0030040857c387d995a22fd
#
_entry.id   acde3afee0030040857c387d995a22fd
#
_cell.length_a   1.000
_cell.length_b   1.000
_cell.length_c   1.000
_cell.angle_alpha   90.00
_cell.angle_beta   90.00
_cell.angle_gamma   90.00
#
_symmetry.space_group_name_H-M   'P 1'
#
loop_
_entity.id
_entity.type
_entity.pdbx_description
1 polymer ?
#
loop_
_entity_poly.entity_id
_entity_poly.type
_entity_poly.pdbx_seq_one_letter_code
_entity_poly.pdbx_strand_id
1 'polypeptide(L)'
;MKARVNVKLNSIFNLTNIDDLIFDHFSNHDIEIVENSHPFYELTLERLPFLYCEDFTKGLDLFKIKEDEVLNFYNIDHKSIFTLLESWIPYGWSCFFAQRNEIPKNLTIIHLDDHSDLMSPFISVDESKLWKDILTGCSINIMEPESIKMAIESGAITLGSILTLLVFSVKNINIYHLKQNVKTTLKYIKKDIEVDPIIIPRQKKMSIKLLDDSYKYMAENSKYLITSDVNKLIESVKDNYDIFLHIDMDFFNNRYNGSTDFTNYHDPDI
;
A
#
# COMPACT_ATOMS: atom_id res chain seq x y z
N MET A 1 -14.33 -10.56 -3.10
CA MET A 1 -13.88 -12.00 -3.02
C MET A 1 -13.77 -12.37 -1.55
N LYS A 2 -14.26 -13.55 -1.15
CA LYS A 2 -14.09 -14.04 0.24
C LYS A 2 -12.87 -14.95 0.33
N ALA A 3 -12.02 -14.70 1.32
CA ALA A 3 -10.87 -15.55 1.62
C ALA A 3 -11.05 -16.26 2.97
N ARG A 4 -10.54 -17.48 3.12
CA ARG A 4 -10.51 -18.19 4.40
C ARG A 4 -9.09 -18.26 4.92
N VAL A 5 -8.90 -17.85 6.16
CA VAL A 5 -7.60 -17.78 6.80
C VAL A 5 -7.64 -18.43 8.17
N ASN A 6 -6.64 -19.28 8.45
CA ASN A 6 -6.45 -19.82 9.79
C ASN A 6 -5.48 -18.96 10.56
N VAL A 7 -5.82 -18.58 11.77
CA VAL A 7 -4.98 -17.77 12.65
C VAL A 7 -4.76 -18.47 13.99
N LYS A 8 -3.61 -18.19 14.60
CA LYS A 8 -3.26 -18.64 15.95
C LYS A 8 -2.86 -17.44 16.78
N LEU A 9 -3.62 -17.18 17.83
CA LEU A 9 -3.34 -16.13 18.79
C LEU A 9 -2.45 -16.69 19.90
N ASN A 10 -1.20 -16.25 19.97
CA ASN A 10 -0.30 -16.67 21.03
C ASN A 10 -0.67 -15.98 22.35
N SER A 11 -0.54 -16.67 23.48
CA SER A 11 -0.83 -16.19 24.83
C SER A 11 0.07 -15.04 25.31
N ILE A 12 1.00 -14.57 24.46
CA ILE A 12 1.92 -13.45 24.76
C ILE A 12 1.19 -12.10 24.72
N PHE A 13 0.08 -12.04 24.02
CA PHE A 13 -0.76 -10.85 24.03
C PHE A 13 -1.61 -10.88 25.30
N ASN A 14 -1.35 -9.99 26.27
CA ASN A 14 -2.24 -9.72 27.41
C ASN A 14 -3.53 -9.09 26.87
N LEU A 15 -4.31 -9.88 26.13
CA LEU A 15 -5.45 -9.41 25.38
C LEU A 15 -6.62 -9.26 26.33
N THR A 16 -6.98 -8.03 26.55
CA THR A 16 -8.28 -7.66 27.10
C THR A 16 -9.41 -7.93 26.09
N ASN A 17 -9.06 -8.01 24.78
CA ASN A 17 -10.00 -8.33 23.72
C ASN A 17 -9.29 -8.99 22.51
N ILE A 18 -9.62 -10.25 22.25
CA ILE A 18 -9.09 -11.04 21.12
C ILE A 18 -9.60 -10.47 19.78
N ASP A 19 -10.84 -10.00 19.78
CA ASP A 19 -11.49 -9.47 18.58
C ASP A 19 -10.74 -8.22 18.09
N ASP A 20 -10.31 -7.32 18.99
CA ASP A 20 -9.57 -6.12 18.62
C ASP A 20 -8.25 -6.47 17.89
N LEU A 21 -7.53 -7.50 18.31
CA LEU A 21 -6.29 -7.90 17.64
C LEU A 21 -6.54 -8.41 16.22
N ILE A 22 -7.58 -9.22 16.04
CA ILE A 22 -7.95 -9.75 14.73
C ILE A 22 -8.39 -8.59 13.83
N PHE A 23 -9.23 -7.70 14.35
CA PHE A 23 -9.72 -6.54 13.60
C PHE A 23 -8.58 -5.57 13.25
N ASP A 24 -7.65 -5.30 14.15
CA ASP A 24 -6.49 -4.45 13.86
C ASP A 24 -5.59 -5.06 12.77
N HIS A 25 -5.36 -6.39 12.84
CA HIS A 25 -4.50 -7.08 11.87
C HIS A 25 -5.09 -7.11 10.47
N PHE A 26 -6.42 -7.26 10.37
CA PHE A 26 -7.17 -7.32 9.11
C PHE A 26 -8.05 -6.08 8.91
N SER A 27 -7.59 -4.90 9.32
CA SER A 27 -8.36 -3.66 9.36
C SER A 27 -9.03 -3.25 8.04
N ASN A 28 -8.56 -3.80 6.91
CA ASN A 28 -9.13 -3.55 5.58
C ASN A 28 -10.14 -4.63 5.14
N HIS A 29 -10.59 -5.47 6.08
CA HIS A 29 -11.51 -6.57 5.78
C HIS A 29 -12.71 -6.56 6.73
N ASP A 30 -13.85 -6.95 6.19
CA ASP A 30 -14.95 -7.46 7.00
C ASP A 30 -14.62 -8.89 7.43
N ILE A 31 -14.78 -9.18 8.73
CA ILE A 31 -14.26 -10.37 9.36
C ILE A 31 -15.39 -11.17 9.98
N GLU A 32 -15.57 -12.41 9.54
CA GLU A 32 -16.46 -13.38 10.16
C GLU A 32 -15.64 -14.49 10.81
N ILE A 33 -15.79 -14.71 12.11
CA ILE A 33 -15.18 -15.83 12.83
C ILE A 33 -16.05 -17.05 12.60
N VAL A 34 -15.56 -17.99 11.78
CA VAL A 34 -16.32 -19.21 11.41
C VAL A 34 -16.16 -20.28 12.47
N GLU A 35 -14.94 -20.49 12.98
CA GLU A 35 -14.63 -21.46 14.01
C GLU A 35 -13.71 -20.84 15.07
N ASN A 36 -14.02 -21.12 16.34
CA ASN A 36 -13.29 -20.61 17.48
C ASN A 36 -12.94 -21.76 18.43
N SER A 37 -11.69 -22.21 18.37
CA SER A 37 -11.13 -23.17 19.33
C SER A 37 -9.79 -22.63 19.84
N HIS A 38 -9.86 -21.69 20.82
CA HIS A 38 -8.66 -21.04 21.37
C HIS A 38 -7.48 -22.02 21.55
N PRO A 39 -6.28 -21.75 21.05
CA PRO A 39 -5.81 -20.48 20.44
C PRO A 39 -5.98 -20.39 18.91
N PHE A 40 -6.76 -21.27 18.28
CA PHE A 40 -6.92 -21.36 16.84
C PHE A 40 -8.29 -20.85 16.42
N TYR A 41 -8.31 -20.09 15.30
CA TYR A 41 -9.52 -19.50 14.73
C TYR A 41 -9.50 -19.68 13.22
N GLU A 42 -10.66 -20.00 12.62
CA GLU A 42 -10.89 -19.90 11.20
C GLU A 42 -11.68 -18.62 10.93
N LEU A 43 -11.14 -17.76 10.06
CA LEU A 43 -11.73 -16.49 9.68
C LEU A 43 -12.15 -16.53 8.22
N THR A 44 -13.32 -15.95 7.93
CA THR A 44 -13.67 -15.52 6.58
C THR A 44 -13.42 -14.03 6.48
N LEU A 45 -12.62 -13.62 5.50
CA LEU A 45 -12.26 -12.25 5.22
C LEU A 45 -12.93 -11.81 3.92
N GLU A 46 -13.58 -10.66 3.93
CA GLU A 46 -14.10 -9.99 2.76
C GLU A 46 -13.58 -8.55 2.75
N ARG A 47 -13.10 -8.07 1.60
CA ARG A 47 -12.65 -6.67 1.51
C ARG A 47 -13.76 -5.74 1.96
N LEU A 48 -13.46 -4.85 2.92
CA LEU A 48 -14.43 -3.90 3.45
C LEU A 48 -15.02 -3.05 2.32
N PRO A 49 -16.35 -2.90 2.27
CA PRO A 49 -16.94 -1.80 1.52
C PRO A 49 -16.45 -0.49 2.14
N PHE A 50 -16.04 0.43 1.28
CA PHE A 50 -15.54 1.73 1.72
C PHE A 50 -16.61 2.45 2.56
N LEU A 51 -16.23 2.93 3.75
CA LEU A 51 -17.12 3.74 4.58
C LEU A 51 -17.09 5.19 4.09
N TYR A 52 -18.18 5.64 3.51
CA TYR A 52 -18.29 7.00 2.96
C TYR A 52 -18.59 8.04 4.03
N CYS A 53 -18.04 9.23 3.85
CA CYS A 53 -18.63 10.43 4.43
C CYS A 53 -19.75 10.96 3.50
N GLU A 54 -20.68 11.74 4.06
CA GLU A 54 -21.82 12.31 3.28
C GLU A 54 -21.38 13.15 2.07
N ASP A 55 -20.21 13.80 2.15
CA ASP A 55 -19.66 14.62 1.05
C ASP A 55 -19.14 13.79 -0.13
N PHE A 56 -18.80 12.52 0.13
CA PHE A 56 -18.30 11.63 -0.92
C PHE A 56 -19.37 11.30 -1.96
N THR A 57 -20.61 11.09 -1.51
CA THR A 57 -21.76 10.82 -2.40
C THR A 57 -21.96 11.93 -3.43
N LYS A 58 -21.80 13.20 -3.02
CA LYS A 58 -21.88 14.36 -3.94
C LYS A 58 -20.75 14.35 -4.97
N GLY A 59 -19.55 13.93 -4.56
CA GLY A 59 -18.42 13.76 -5.49
C GLY A 59 -18.67 12.66 -6.52
N LEU A 60 -19.24 11.52 -6.09
CA LEU A 60 -19.61 10.43 -6.99
C LEU A 60 -20.60 10.85 -8.07
N ASP A 61 -21.63 11.61 -7.68
CA ASP A 61 -22.63 12.14 -8.60
C ASP A 61 -21.99 13.04 -9.68
N LEU A 62 -21.03 13.88 -9.29
CA LEU A 62 -20.30 14.75 -10.20
C LEU A 62 -19.53 13.96 -11.26
N PHE A 63 -18.90 12.86 -10.86
CA PHE A 63 -18.14 11.98 -11.75
C PHE A 63 -19.00 10.88 -12.39
N LYS A 64 -20.31 10.82 -12.07
CA LYS A 64 -21.25 9.78 -12.53
C LYS A 64 -20.80 8.35 -12.16
N ILE A 65 -20.20 8.20 -10.97
CA ILE A 65 -19.77 6.93 -10.43
C ILE A 65 -20.84 6.44 -9.45
N LYS A 66 -21.24 5.19 -9.56
CA LYS A 66 -22.20 4.59 -8.63
C LYS A 66 -21.49 4.09 -7.38
N GLU A 67 -22.21 4.03 -6.26
CA GLU A 67 -21.65 3.56 -4.98
C GLU A 67 -21.07 2.14 -5.06
N ASP A 68 -21.71 1.24 -5.79
CA ASP A 68 -21.25 -0.14 -5.99
C ASP A 68 -20.01 -0.25 -6.92
N GLU A 69 -19.70 0.81 -7.67
CA GLU A 69 -18.51 0.88 -8.53
C GLU A 69 -17.25 1.37 -7.79
N VAL A 70 -17.40 2.03 -6.65
CA VAL A 70 -16.31 2.73 -5.95
C VAL A 70 -15.12 1.84 -5.63
N LEU A 71 -15.39 0.63 -5.09
CA LEU A 71 -14.33 -0.31 -4.71
C LEU A 71 -13.45 -0.74 -5.88
N ASN A 72 -13.99 -0.70 -7.09
CA ASN A 72 -13.34 -1.20 -8.30
C ASN A 72 -13.17 -0.11 -9.35
N PHE A 73 -13.38 1.15 -8.96
CA PHE A 73 -13.27 2.25 -9.90
C PHE A 73 -11.81 2.58 -10.20
N TYR A 74 -11.45 2.47 -11.46
CA TYR A 74 -10.21 3.00 -12.01
C TYR A 74 -10.41 3.39 -13.48
N ASN A 75 -9.66 4.38 -13.91
CA ASN A 75 -9.58 4.79 -15.30
C ASN A 75 -8.11 4.85 -15.71
N ILE A 76 -7.73 4.10 -16.72
CA ILE A 76 -6.36 3.99 -17.19
C ILE A 76 -6.27 4.53 -18.61
N ASP A 77 -5.33 5.41 -18.83
CA ASP A 77 -4.86 5.76 -20.17
C ASP A 77 -3.39 5.29 -20.37
N HIS A 78 -2.76 5.71 -21.48
CA HIS A 78 -1.41 5.27 -21.82
C HIS A 78 -0.33 5.59 -20.78
N LYS A 79 -0.56 6.57 -19.90
CA LYS A 79 0.48 7.10 -18.98
C LYS A 79 -0.02 7.41 -17.58
N SER A 80 -1.32 7.31 -17.36
CA SER A 80 -1.92 7.64 -16.06
C SER A 80 -2.98 6.64 -15.64
N ILE A 81 -3.13 6.52 -14.33
CA ILE A 81 -4.27 5.86 -13.70
C ILE A 81 -4.92 6.87 -12.75
N PHE A 82 -6.23 6.98 -12.86
CA PHE A 82 -7.07 7.66 -11.89
C PHE A 82 -7.94 6.63 -11.18
N THR A 83 -7.96 6.68 -9.86
CA THR A 83 -8.70 5.72 -9.03
C THR A 83 -9.27 6.41 -7.79
N LEU A 84 -10.35 5.89 -7.25
CA LEU A 84 -10.91 6.35 -5.97
C LEU A 84 -10.25 5.68 -4.76
N LEU A 85 -9.63 4.51 -4.95
CA LEU A 85 -8.88 3.81 -3.92
C LEU A 85 -7.45 3.61 -4.38
N GLU A 86 -6.50 4.11 -3.62
CA GLU A 86 -5.08 4.01 -3.95
C GLU A 86 -4.60 2.57 -4.16
N SER A 87 -5.26 1.58 -3.55
CA SER A 87 -4.93 0.17 -3.75
C SER A 87 -4.97 -0.29 -5.22
N TRP A 88 -5.60 0.48 -6.13
CA TRP A 88 -5.60 0.23 -7.57
C TRP A 88 -4.37 0.79 -8.31
N ILE A 89 -3.57 1.63 -7.67
CA ILE A 89 -2.35 2.20 -8.29
C ILE A 89 -1.38 1.11 -8.77
N PRO A 90 -1.09 0.03 -8.00
CA PRO A 90 -0.25 -1.08 -8.46
C PRO A 90 -0.76 -1.77 -9.73
N TYR A 91 -2.07 -1.80 -9.96
CA TYR A 91 -2.63 -2.31 -11.21
C TYR A 91 -2.21 -1.45 -12.41
N GLY A 92 -2.26 -0.12 -12.26
CA GLY A 92 -1.77 0.81 -13.29
C GLY A 92 -0.27 0.61 -13.59
N TRP A 93 0.56 0.46 -12.58
CA TRP A 93 1.99 0.16 -12.78
C TRP A 93 2.20 -1.17 -13.48
N SER A 94 1.45 -2.19 -13.11
CA SER A 94 1.49 -3.50 -13.75
C SER A 94 1.12 -3.42 -15.24
N CYS A 95 0.05 -2.70 -15.59
CA CYS A 95 -0.34 -2.44 -16.98
C CYS A 95 0.78 -1.73 -17.75
N PHE A 96 1.42 -0.72 -17.15
CA PHE A 96 2.52 0.01 -17.76
C PHE A 96 3.74 -0.89 -18.00
N PHE A 97 4.13 -1.71 -17.01
CA PHE A 97 5.27 -2.64 -17.17
C PHE A 97 4.95 -3.73 -18.20
N ALA A 98 3.75 -4.29 -18.19
CA ALA A 98 3.32 -5.28 -19.17
C ALA A 98 3.34 -4.71 -20.60
N GLN A 99 2.87 -3.48 -20.80
CA GLN A 99 2.90 -2.80 -22.10
C GLN A 99 4.33 -2.58 -22.59
N ARG A 100 5.28 -2.23 -21.72
CA ARG A 100 6.70 -2.06 -22.05
C ARG A 100 7.44 -3.39 -22.15
N ASN A 101 6.86 -4.47 -21.66
CA ASN A 101 7.50 -5.78 -21.48
C ASN A 101 8.80 -5.69 -20.66
N GLU A 102 8.87 -4.74 -19.74
CA GLU A 102 10.06 -4.47 -18.92
C GLU A 102 9.70 -3.78 -17.60
N ILE A 103 10.38 -4.20 -16.53
CA ILE A 103 10.44 -3.47 -15.26
C ILE A 103 11.71 -2.61 -15.28
N PRO A 104 11.62 -1.29 -15.02
CA PRO A 104 12.79 -0.43 -15.02
C PRO A 104 13.79 -0.86 -13.93
N LYS A 105 15.09 -0.84 -14.26
CA LYS A 105 16.14 -1.11 -13.26
C LYS A 105 16.25 -0.01 -12.20
N ASN A 106 16.01 1.21 -12.63
CA ASN A 106 16.07 2.41 -11.78
C ASN A 106 14.77 3.18 -11.92
N LEU A 107 14.11 3.44 -10.80
CA LEU A 107 12.84 4.16 -10.76
C LEU A 107 12.89 5.27 -9.72
N THR A 108 12.32 6.40 -10.06
CA THR A 108 12.03 7.49 -9.15
C THR A 108 10.52 7.59 -8.95
N ILE A 109 10.09 7.63 -7.71
CA ILE A 109 8.72 7.97 -7.33
C ILE A 109 8.74 9.37 -6.73
N ILE A 110 7.92 10.26 -7.28
CA ILE A 110 7.53 11.50 -6.64
C ILE A 110 6.18 11.21 -5.99
N HIS A 111 6.15 11.26 -4.66
CA HIS A 111 5.03 10.82 -3.85
C HIS A 111 4.49 12.01 -3.05
N LEU A 112 3.35 12.54 -3.47
CA LEU A 112 2.61 13.60 -2.78
C LEU A 112 1.53 12.96 -1.95
N ASP A 113 1.71 12.92 -0.64
CA ASP A 113 0.86 12.13 0.25
C ASP A 113 1.09 12.56 1.71
N ASP A 114 0.14 12.29 2.57
CA ASP A 114 0.34 12.43 4.02
C ASP A 114 0.80 11.10 4.67
N HIS A 115 0.77 10.01 3.93
CA HIS A 115 1.18 8.67 4.37
C HIS A 115 2.40 8.17 3.59
N SER A 116 3.05 7.12 4.06
CA SER A 116 4.27 6.59 3.42
C SER A 116 4.03 5.46 2.43
N ASP A 117 2.88 4.79 2.53
CA ASP A 117 2.43 3.64 1.73
C ASP A 117 3.42 2.47 1.68
N LEU A 118 4.22 2.34 2.73
CA LEU A 118 5.24 1.30 2.89
C LEU A 118 4.82 0.20 3.88
N MET A 119 3.53 0.07 4.18
CA MET A 119 3.01 -1.03 5.00
C MET A 119 3.26 -2.38 4.33
N SER A 120 3.33 -3.43 5.14
CA SER A 120 3.47 -4.80 4.64
C SER A 120 2.15 -5.30 4.04
N PRO A 121 2.09 -5.65 2.74
CA PRO A 121 0.93 -6.29 2.15
C PRO A 121 0.81 -7.76 2.63
N PHE A 122 -0.36 -8.38 2.47
CA PHE A 122 -0.54 -9.82 2.68
C PHE A 122 0.02 -10.63 1.50
N ILE A 123 1.27 -10.34 1.14
CA ILE A 123 1.99 -11.01 0.06
C ILE A 123 3.20 -11.73 0.62
N SER A 124 3.22 -13.06 0.47
CA SER A 124 4.36 -13.87 0.86
C SER A 124 5.41 -13.92 -0.25
N VAL A 125 6.66 -14.05 0.20
CA VAL A 125 7.82 -14.29 -0.67
C VAL A 125 8.43 -15.62 -0.29
N ASP A 126 8.44 -16.57 -1.19
CA ASP A 126 9.08 -17.85 -0.97
C ASP A 126 10.60 -17.82 -1.28
N GLU A 127 11.27 -18.94 -1.06
CA GLU A 127 12.71 -19.07 -1.32
C GLU A 127 13.08 -18.93 -2.80
N SER A 128 12.15 -19.21 -3.70
CA SER A 128 12.31 -19.04 -5.15
C SER A 128 12.05 -17.59 -5.61
N LYS A 129 11.73 -16.69 -4.67
CA LYS A 129 11.32 -15.29 -4.91
C LYS A 129 10.01 -15.17 -5.70
N LEU A 130 9.19 -16.20 -5.69
CA LEU A 130 7.83 -16.13 -6.18
C LEU A 130 6.94 -15.46 -5.14
N TRP A 131 6.05 -14.63 -5.60
CA TRP A 131 5.10 -13.93 -4.75
C TRP A 131 3.76 -14.66 -4.73
N LYS A 132 3.14 -14.69 -3.57
CA LYS A 132 1.80 -15.27 -3.40
C LYS A 132 0.94 -14.40 -2.51
N ASP A 133 -0.28 -14.24 -2.90
CA ASP A 133 -1.33 -13.72 -2.03
C ASP A 133 -1.55 -14.70 -0.87
N ILE A 134 -1.32 -14.24 0.36
CA ILE A 134 -1.47 -15.07 1.56
C ILE A 134 -2.92 -15.47 1.79
N LEU A 135 -3.86 -14.64 1.39
CA LEU A 135 -5.29 -14.82 1.64
C LEU A 135 -5.91 -15.86 0.70
N THR A 136 -5.44 -15.90 -0.55
CA THR A 136 -6.00 -16.77 -1.61
C THR A 136 -5.05 -17.88 -2.06
N GLY A 137 -3.76 -17.75 -1.79
CA GLY A 137 -2.71 -18.64 -2.29
C GLY A 137 -2.36 -18.45 -3.77
N CYS A 138 -2.97 -17.48 -4.46
CA CYS A 138 -2.72 -17.20 -5.86
C CYS A 138 -1.32 -16.61 -6.07
N SER A 139 -0.67 -16.96 -7.19
CA SER A 139 0.60 -16.38 -7.59
C SER A 139 0.42 -14.92 -8.01
N ILE A 140 1.40 -14.08 -7.66
CA ILE A 140 1.43 -12.66 -8.00
C ILE A 140 2.67 -12.37 -8.83
N ASN A 141 2.47 -11.64 -9.92
CA ASN A 141 3.53 -11.17 -10.80
C ASN A 141 3.22 -9.73 -11.24
N ILE A 142 4.11 -8.80 -10.92
CA ILE A 142 3.90 -7.38 -11.28
C ILE A 142 3.82 -7.14 -12.80
N MET A 143 4.28 -8.07 -13.62
CA MET A 143 4.16 -8.04 -15.08
C MET A 143 2.83 -8.59 -15.59
N GLU A 144 1.98 -9.12 -14.70
CA GLU A 144 0.69 -9.73 -15.03
C GLU A 144 -0.45 -8.95 -14.35
N PRO A 145 -1.05 -7.95 -15.01
CA PRO A 145 -2.07 -7.07 -14.41
C PRO A 145 -3.21 -7.84 -13.73
N GLU A 146 -3.67 -8.92 -14.31
CA GLU A 146 -4.75 -9.71 -13.72
C GLU A 146 -4.38 -10.34 -12.37
N SER A 147 -3.11 -10.72 -12.16
CA SER A 147 -2.65 -11.22 -10.87
C SER A 147 -2.63 -10.14 -9.79
N ILE A 148 -2.27 -8.91 -10.17
CA ILE A 148 -2.31 -7.74 -9.29
C ILE A 148 -3.76 -7.37 -8.96
N LYS A 149 -4.63 -7.37 -9.97
CA LYS A 149 -6.07 -7.15 -9.78
C LYS A 149 -6.66 -8.13 -8.76
N MET A 150 -6.39 -9.42 -8.91
CA MET A 150 -6.85 -10.43 -7.95
C MET A 150 -6.36 -10.16 -6.53
N ALA A 151 -5.09 -9.73 -6.37
CA ALA A 151 -4.52 -9.40 -5.06
C ALA A 151 -5.13 -8.13 -4.43
N ILE A 152 -5.58 -7.18 -5.26
CA ILE A 152 -6.34 -6.01 -4.80
C ILE A 152 -7.75 -6.44 -4.38
N GLU A 153 -8.42 -7.25 -5.18
CA GLU A 153 -9.79 -7.71 -4.91
C GLU A 153 -9.88 -8.64 -3.68
N SER A 154 -8.82 -9.39 -3.39
CA SER A 154 -8.73 -10.20 -2.16
C SER A 154 -8.44 -9.35 -0.91
N GLY A 155 -7.93 -8.13 -1.08
CA GLY A 155 -7.41 -7.29 -0.01
C GLY A 155 -5.98 -7.65 0.42
N ALA A 156 -5.24 -8.45 -0.34
CA ALA A 156 -3.82 -8.72 -0.07
C ALA A 156 -2.96 -7.47 -0.31
N ILE A 157 -3.33 -6.65 -1.29
CA ILE A 157 -2.82 -5.28 -1.47
C ILE A 157 -3.84 -4.33 -0.85
N THR A 158 -3.42 -3.63 0.21
CA THR A 158 -4.27 -2.75 1.00
C THR A 158 -3.92 -1.28 0.75
N LEU A 159 -4.77 -0.38 1.24
CA LEU A 159 -4.43 1.02 1.42
C LEU A 159 -3.15 1.12 2.26
N GLY A 160 -2.24 2.00 1.91
CA GLY A 160 -0.96 2.18 2.61
C GLY A 160 0.12 1.14 2.31
N SER A 161 -0.12 0.10 1.46
CA SER A 161 0.88 -0.92 1.14
C SER A 161 1.38 -0.87 -0.31
N ILE A 162 0.91 0.08 -1.10
CA ILE A 162 1.13 0.13 -2.55
C ILE A 162 2.62 0.25 -2.91
N LEU A 163 3.36 1.14 -2.25
CA LEU A 163 4.77 1.35 -2.57
C LEU A 163 5.65 0.16 -2.19
N THR A 164 5.27 -0.64 -1.20
CA THR A 164 6.04 -1.85 -0.83
C THR A 164 6.15 -2.83 -2.00
N LEU A 165 5.05 -3.06 -2.73
CA LEU A 165 5.06 -3.92 -3.91
C LEU A 165 6.03 -3.41 -4.98
N LEU A 166 5.98 -2.10 -5.24
CA LEU A 166 6.83 -1.47 -6.24
C LEU A 166 8.32 -1.52 -5.83
N VAL A 167 8.62 -1.27 -4.56
CA VAL A 167 9.98 -1.40 -4.00
C VAL A 167 10.53 -2.80 -4.24
N PHE A 168 9.73 -3.85 -4.01
CA PHE A 168 10.17 -5.22 -4.24
C PHE A 168 10.36 -5.56 -5.72
N SER A 169 9.61 -4.92 -6.61
CA SER A 169 9.66 -5.16 -8.06
C SER A 169 10.91 -4.57 -8.72
N VAL A 170 11.34 -3.39 -8.28
CA VAL A 170 12.40 -2.60 -8.93
C VAL A 170 13.73 -2.83 -8.23
N LYS A 171 14.84 -2.86 -8.98
CA LYS A 171 16.17 -3.07 -8.40
C LYS A 171 16.62 -1.88 -7.55
N ASN A 172 16.57 -0.68 -8.10
CA ASN A 172 16.95 0.56 -7.42
C ASN A 172 15.77 1.53 -7.48
N ILE A 173 15.30 1.99 -6.33
CA ILE A 173 14.16 2.90 -6.25
C ILE A 173 14.52 4.09 -5.37
N ASN A 174 14.21 5.30 -5.86
CA ASN A 174 14.25 6.51 -5.05
C ASN A 174 12.83 7.01 -4.87
N ILE A 175 12.41 7.17 -3.63
CA ILE A 175 11.11 7.74 -3.28
C ILE A 175 11.36 9.14 -2.72
N TYR A 176 10.80 10.14 -3.38
CA TYR A 176 10.80 11.53 -2.95
C TYR A 176 9.41 11.89 -2.46
N HIS A 177 9.24 11.83 -1.15
CA HIS A 177 7.96 12.05 -0.48
C HIS A 177 7.81 13.50 -0.09
N LEU A 178 6.94 14.23 -0.78
CA LEU A 178 6.50 15.55 -0.39
C LEU A 178 5.37 15.42 0.61
N LYS A 179 5.61 15.82 1.84
CA LYS A 179 4.65 15.78 2.95
C LYS A 179 4.62 17.12 3.66
N GLN A 180 3.44 17.54 4.09
CA GLN A 180 3.27 18.82 4.79
C GLN A 180 3.95 18.80 6.18
N ASN A 181 4.47 19.98 6.58
CA ASN A 181 4.94 20.23 7.95
C ASN A 181 6.02 19.26 8.49
N VAL A 182 6.87 18.71 7.63
CA VAL A 182 7.94 17.79 8.04
C VAL A 182 9.33 18.41 7.83
N LYS A 183 10.29 17.99 8.66
CA LYS A 183 11.70 18.28 8.43
C LYS A 183 12.25 17.36 7.35
N THR A 184 13.07 17.91 6.46
CA THR A 184 13.77 17.10 5.46
C THR A 184 14.59 16.00 6.12
N THR A 185 14.32 14.77 5.77
CA THR A 185 15.01 13.58 6.29
C THR A 185 15.30 12.61 5.16
N LEU A 186 16.55 12.15 5.07
CA LEU A 186 16.95 11.10 4.15
C LEU A 186 17.08 9.78 4.90
N LYS A 187 16.44 8.74 4.39
CA LYS A 187 16.53 7.36 4.84
C LYS A 187 16.96 6.46 3.69
N TYR A 188 17.37 5.25 4.01
CA TYR A 188 17.74 4.23 3.03
C TYR A 188 16.76 3.07 3.11
N ILE A 189 16.24 2.68 1.95
CA ILE A 189 15.25 1.62 1.84
C ILE A 189 15.94 0.27 1.87
N LYS A 190 15.61 -0.56 2.84
CA LYS A 190 15.99 -1.96 2.89
C LYS A 190 14.76 -2.83 2.69
N LYS A 191 14.79 -3.68 1.65
CA LYS A 191 13.82 -4.77 1.50
C LYS A 191 14.07 -5.77 2.62
N ASP A 192 13.01 -6.10 3.33
CA ASP A 192 13.06 -7.05 4.44
C ASP A 192 11.91 -8.05 4.32
N ILE A 193 11.97 -9.09 5.09
CA ILE A 193 10.93 -10.12 5.15
C ILE A 193 10.58 -10.31 6.62
N GLU A 194 9.34 -10.12 6.95
CA GLU A 194 8.81 -10.38 8.28
C GLU A 194 7.94 -11.64 8.31
N VAL A 195 7.88 -12.26 9.48
CA VAL A 195 6.98 -13.40 9.68
C VAL A 195 5.66 -12.87 10.19
N ASP A 196 4.56 -13.18 9.49
CA ASP A 196 3.24 -12.83 9.97
C ASP A 196 3.01 -13.42 11.37
N PRO A 197 2.60 -12.61 12.35
CA PRO A 197 2.53 -13.04 13.74
C PRO A 197 1.37 -13.99 14.03
N ILE A 198 0.29 -13.94 13.27
CA ILE A 198 -0.95 -14.66 13.60
C ILE A 198 -1.41 -15.66 12.55
N ILE A 199 -1.13 -15.46 11.26
CA ILE A 199 -1.58 -16.37 10.18
C ILE A 199 -0.86 -17.72 10.25
N ILE A 200 -1.60 -18.82 10.04
CA ILE A 200 -1.07 -20.19 10.01
C ILE A 200 -1.39 -20.88 8.66
N PRO A 201 -0.43 -21.64 8.12
CA PRO A 201 0.97 -21.75 8.57
C PRO A 201 1.67 -20.39 8.50
N ARG A 202 2.70 -20.19 9.34
CA ARG A 202 3.44 -18.92 9.37
C ARG A 202 3.91 -18.54 7.99
N GLN A 203 3.53 -17.36 7.55
CA GLN A 203 3.88 -16.80 6.26
C GLN A 203 5.00 -15.78 6.41
N LYS A 204 5.92 -15.77 5.44
CA LYS A 204 6.94 -14.73 5.31
C LYS A 204 6.41 -13.70 4.32
N LYS A 205 6.14 -12.48 4.77
CA LYS A 205 5.59 -11.41 3.94
C LYS A 205 6.60 -10.30 3.67
N MET A 206 6.38 -9.57 2.59
CA MET A 206 7.17 -8.38 2.24
C MET A 206 7.12 -7.36 3.36
N SER A 207 8.27 -6.76 3.66
CA SER A 207 8.40 -5.66 4.62
C SER A 207 9.46 -4.67 4.17
N ILE A 208 9.33 -3.43 4.60
CA ILE A 208 10.29 -2.36 4.30
C ILE A 208 10.85 -1.83 5.62
N LYS A 209 12.17 -1.65 5.66
CA LYS A 209 12.84 -0.91 6.73
C LYS A 209 13.47 0.35 6.19
N LEU A 210 13.17 1.47 6.82
CA LEU A 210 13.81 2.76 6.56
C LEU A 210 14.98 2.94 7.54
N LEU A 211 16.20 2.90 7.00
CA LEU A 211 17.44 2.94 7.76
C LEU A 211 18.06 4.33 7.75
N ASP A 212 18.69 4.70 8.85
CA ASP A 212 19.48 5.94 8.95
C ASP A 212 20.81 5.84 8.17
N ASP A 213 21.48 6.95 7.94
CA ASP A 213 22.71 7.05 7.14
C ASP A 213 23.83 6.13 7.65
N SER A 214 23.90 5.88 8.96
CA SER A 214 24.85 4.93 9.56
C SER A 214 24.69 3.49 9.06
N TYR A 215 23.53 3.14 8.53
CA TYR A 215 23.19 1.81 8.03
C TYR A 215 23.01 1.75 6.51
N LYS A 216 23.38 2.82 5.77
CA LYS A 216 23.22 2.90 4.31
C LYS A 216 23.82 1.74 3.52
N TYR A 217 24.90 1.13 4.05
CA TYR A 217 25.54 -0.03 3.43
C TYR A 217 24.65 -1.29 3.39
N MET A 218 23.58 -1.32 4.19
CA MET A 218 22.58 -2.40 4.20
C MET A 218 21.47 -2.21 3.17
N ALA A 219 21.42 -1.05 2.52
CA ALA A 219 20.40 -0.72 1.52
C ALA A 219 20.95 -0.92 0.09
N GLU A 220 20.13 -1.45 -0.81
CA GLU A 220 20.46 -1.68 -2.21
C GLU A 220 20.38 -0.37 -3.04
N ASN A 221 21.15 0.67 -2.68
CA ASN A 221 21.15 1.97 -3.37
C ASN A 221 19.77 2.65 -3.51
N SER A 222 18.80 2.22 -2.70
CA SER A 222 17.44 2.76 -2.70
C SER A 222 17.28 3.76 -1.58
N LYS A 223 16.65 4.91 -1.88
CA LYS A 223 16.53 6.04 -0.96
C LYS A 223 15.08 6.47 -0.78
N TYR A 224 14.80 6.98 0.41
CA TYR A 224 13.55 7.60 0.78
C TYR A 224 13.85 8.98 1.36
N LEU A 225 13.53 10.02 0.61
CA LEU A 225 13.64 11.40 1.04
C LEU A 225 12.24 11.92 1.38
N ILE A 226 12.02 12.31 2.62
CA ILE A 226 10.82 13.02 3.02
C ILE A 226 11.14 14.50 3.23
N THR A 227 10.31 15.39 2.70
CA THR A 227 10.51 16.82 2.80
C THR A 227 9.20 17.60 2.58
N SER A 228 9.10 18.78 3.18
CA SER A 228 8.08 19.79 2.83
C SER A 228 8.62 20.86 1.86
N ASP A 229 9.87 20.74 1.44
CA ASP A 229 10.56 21.71 0.58
C ASP A 229 10.61 21.18 -0.86
N VAL A 230 9.77 21.76 -1.72
CA VAL A 230 9.65 21.40 -3.14
C VAL A 230 10.98 21.60 -3.88
N ASN A 231 11.76 22.64 -3.55
CA ASN A 231 13.05 22.89 -4.22
C ASN A 231 14.05 21.78 -3.93
N LYS A 232 14.14 21.34 -2.67
CA LYS A 232 14.98 20.17 -2.29
C LYS A 232 14.54 18.91 -2.99
N LEU A 233 13.23 18.70 -3.16
CA LEU A 233 12.72 17.56 -3.90
C LEU A 233 13.19 17.61 -5.35
N ILE A 234 12.97 18.75 -6.04
CA ILE A 234 13.35 18.94 -7.45
C ILE A 234 14.87 18.75 -7.65
N GLU A 235 15.71 19.34 -6.79
CA GLU A 235 17.17 19.18 -6.83
C GLU A 235 17.63 17.73 -6.63
N SER A 236 16.82 16.92 -5.95
CA SER A 236 17.15 15.53 -5.64
C SER A 236 16.78 14.55 -6.75
N VAL A 237 15.85 14.92 -7.63
CA VAL A 237 15.41 14.07 -8.75
C VAL A 237 16.51 13.92 -9.77
N LYS A 238 16.79 12.69 -10.19
CA LYS A 238 17.83 12.37 -11.17
C LYS A 238 17.22 12.18 -12.56
N ASP A 239 17.78 12.83 -13.55
CA ASP A 239 17.29 12.85 -14.94
C ASP A 239 17.34 11.51 -15.68
N ASN A 240 18.07 10.51 -15.17
CA ASN A 240 18.31 9.24 -15.85
C ASN A 240 17.49 8.07 -15.32
N TYR A 241 16.45 8.36 -14.53
CA TYR A 241 15.53 7.35 -14.01
C TYR A 241 14.17 7.49 -14.69
N ASP A 242 13.44 6.39 -14.84
CA ASP A 242 12.01 6.45 -15.10
C ASP A 242 11.34 7.12 -13.88
N ILE A 243 10.36 8.00 -14.13
CA ILE A 243 9.70 8.76 -13.07
C ILE A 243 8.23 8.41 -13.04
N PHE A 244 7.74 8.01 -11.87
CA PHE A 244 6.31 7.91 -11.57
C PHE A 244 5.93 9.02 -10.61
N LEU A 245 4.84 9.71 -10.93
CA LEU A 245 4.21 10.66 -10.03
C LEU A 245 2.98 9.99 -9.40
N HIS A 246 2.97 9.91 -8.09
CA HIS A 246 1.83 9.51 -7.28
C HIS A 246 1.30 10.70 -6.51
N ILE A 247 0.01 10.94 -6.60
CA ILE A 247 -0.67 12.02 -5.88
C ILE A 247 -1.86 11.42 -5.16
N ASP A 248 -1.81 11.39 -3.83
CA ASP A 248 -2.99 11.16 -3.01
C ASP A 248 -3.63 12.51 -2.64
N MET A 249 -4.94 12.57 -2.68
CA MET A 249 -5.69 13.80 -2.42
C MET A 249 -5.67 14.21 -0.95
N ASP A 250 -5.30 13.31 -0.03
CA ASP A 250 -5.13 13.64 1.38
C ASP A 250 -3.92 14.56 1.63
N PHE A 251 -2.95 14.59 0.71
CA PHE A 251 -1.88 15.58 0.70
C PHE A 251 -2.43 17.02 0.77
N PHE A 252 -3.54 17.28 0.09
CA PHE A 252 -4.17 18.61 0.06
C PHE A 252 -5.16 18.81 1.20
N ASN A 253 -5.72 17.74 1.75
CA ASN A 253 -6.74 17.80 2.78
C ASN A 253 -6.69 16.60 3.72
N ASN A 254 -5.85 16.70 4.74
CA ASN A 254 -5.64 15.64 5.72
C ASN A 254 -6.79 15.57 6.76
N ARG A 255 -7.99 15.23 6.29
CA ARG A 255 -9.16 15.03 7.17
C ARG A 255 -9.09 13.74 7.98
N TYR A 256 -8.28 12.77 7.55
CA TYR A 256 -8.29 11.42 8.10
C TYR A 256 -7.44 11.24 9.36
N ASN A 257 -6.57 12.18 9.70
CA ASN A 257 -5.79 12.11 10.94
C ASN A 257 -6.60 12.46 12.21
N GLY A 258 -7.91 12.26 12.18
CA GLY A 258 -8.79 12.46 13.33
C GLY A 258 -9.06 13.92 13.66
N SER A 259 -8.61 14.87 12.87
CA SER A 259 -8.95 16.27 13.00
C SER A 259 -10.30 16.53 12.36
N THR A 260 -11.27 16.97 13.17
CA THR A 260 -12.52 17.56 12.67
C THR A 260 -12.31 19.01 12.21
N ASP A 261 -11.08 19.50 12.24
CA ASP A 261 -10.74 20.87 11.84
C ASP A 261 -10.59 20.95 10.31
N PHE A 262 -11.65 21.33 9.65
CA PHE A 262 -11.71 21.58 8.21
C PHE A 262 -10.97 22.86 7.78
N THR A 263 -10.31 23.56 8.69
CA THR A 263 -9.60 24.81 8.39
C THR A 263 -8.18 24.60 7.85
N ASN A 264 -7.63 23.40 7.96
CA ASN A 264 -6.34 23.02 7.36
C ASN A 264 -6.48 22.63 5.88
N TYR A 265 -7.17 23.46 5.14
CA TYR A 265 -7.27 23.31 3.69
C TYR A 265 -5.96 23.77 3.06
N HIS A 266 -5.27 22.85 2.40
CA HIS A 266 -4.15 23.23 1.55
C HIS A 266 -4.71 23.61 0.19
N ASP A 267 -4.54 24.87 -0.18
CA ASP A 267 -4.95 25.37 -1.48
C ASP A 267 -4.14 24.63 -2.56
N PRO A 268 -4.78 23.89 -3.48
CA PRO A 268 -4.07 23.19 -4.55
C PRO A 268 -3.34 24.13 -5.51
N ASP A 269 -3.58 25.46 -5.44
CA ASP A 269 -2.92 26.48 -6.27
C ASP A 269 -1.62 27.02 -5.64
N ILE A 270 -1.23 26.53 -4.44
CA ILE A 270 0.04 26.82 -3.78
C ILE A 270 1.02 25.64 -3.95
#